data_80901c55c80a867bca89c809d1880761
#
_entry.id   80901c55c80a867bca89c809d1880761
#
_cell.length_a   1.000
_cell.length_b   1.000
_cell.length_c   1.000
_cell.angle_alpha   90.00
_cell.angle_beta   90.00
_cell.angle_gamma   90.00
#
_symmetry.space_group_name_H-M   'P 1'
#
loop_
_entity.id
_entity.type
_entity.pdbx_description
1 polymer ?
#
loop_
_entity_poly.entity_id
_entity_poly.type
_entity_poly.pdbx_seq_one_letter_code
_entity_poly.pdbx_strand_id
1 'polypeptide(L)'
;MVMAEEEMFDPEEMSALYASVGWEGYTRDVDRLCRGLANSHLVVTARNDAGALLGLARTISDDEHICYVQDVVVDPAHHRQGVGRALVEHLMRRYSHCRFFLLSTDHAASPEGRRNHAFYRSLGFLSYEEKEMAGFGLPRNRPDLRAAMP
;
A
#
# COMPACT_ATOMS: atom_id res chain seq x y z
N MET A 1 19.48 -2.52 -4.60
CA MET A 1 18.22 -1.93 -4.13
C MET A 1 18.39 -1.50 -2.69
N VAL A 2 18.13 -0.24 -2.41
CA VAL A 2 18.26 0.39 -1.07
C VAL A 2 16.87 0.68 -0.53
N MET A 3 16.63 0.31 0.74
CA MET A 3 15.40 0.61 1.47
C MET A 3 15.65 1.79 2.39
N ALA A 4 14.74 2.76 2.40
CA ALA A 4 14.82 3.94 3.29
C ALA A 4 13.45 4.27 3.86
N GLU A 5 13.44 4.77 5.10
CA GLU A 5 12.26 5.39 5.71
C GLU A 5 12.35 6.89 5.42
N GLU A 6 11.33 7.44 4.76
CA GLU A 6 11.36 8.83 4.27
C GLU A 6 10.22 9.65 4.88
N GLU A 7 10.50 10.92 5.18
CA GLU A 7 9.55 11.90 5.70
C GLU A 7 9.28 13.07 4.74
N MET A 8 10.11 13.20 3.70
CA MET A 8 9.99 14.25 2.68
C MET A 8 9.81 13.62 1.30
N PHE A 9 8.88 14.14 0.52
CA PHE A 9 8.46 13.55 -0.74
C PHE A 9 8.48 14.56 -1.86
N ASP A 10 9.17 14.22 -2.95
CA ASP A 10 9.14 15.00 -4.19
C ASP A 10 7.79 14.77 -4.89
N PRO A 11 6.98 15.83 -5.11
CA PRO A 11 5.67 15.70 -5.76
C PRO A 11 5.72 15.09 -7.15
N GLU A 12 6.75 15.38 -7.95
CA GLU A 12 6.87 14.84 -9.31
C GLU A 12 7.16 13.34 -9.26
N GLU A 13 8.07 12.92 -8.39
CA GLU A 13 8.44 11.51 -8.20
C GLU A 13 7.24 10.70 -7.66
N MET A 14 6.51 11.22 -6.67
CA MET A 14 5.32 10.59 -6.13
C MET A 14 4.20 10.49 -7.16
N SER A 15 3.95 11.58 -7.89
CA SER A 15 2.95 11.59 -8.97
C SER A 15 3.27 10.55 -10.05
N ALA A 16 4.53 10.47 -10.48
CA ALA A 16 4.96 9.51 -11.48
C ALA A 16 4.75 8.06 -11.03
N LEU A 17 5.14 7.73 -9.78
CA LEU A 17 4.98 6.39 -9.23
C LEU A 17 3.49 5.98 -9.14
N TYR A 18 2.65 6.83 -8.54
CA TYR A 18 1.22 6.51 -8.39
C TYR A 18 0.48 6.48 -9.74
N ALA A 19 0.86 7.32 -10.70
CA ALA A 19 0.33 7.30 -12.06
C ALA A 19 0.71 6.01 -12.80
N SER A 20 1.91 5.47 -12.57
CA SER A 20 2.40 4.25 -13.22
C SER A 20 1.50 3.03 -12.96
N VAL A 21 0.78 3.01 -11.83
CA VAL A 21 -0.16 1.95 -11.46
C VAL A 21 -1.63 2.34 -11.69
N GLY A 22 -1.88 3.52 -12.31
CA GLY A 22 -3.23 3.97 -12.66
C GLY A 22 -4.08 4.46 -11.48
N TRP A 23 -3.45 4.84 -10.36
CA TRP A 23 -4.17 5.28 -9.16
C TRP A 23 -4.52 6.78 -9.22
N GLU A 24 -5.38 7.12 -10.18
CA GLU A 24 -5.80 8.50 -10.47
C GLU A 24 -6.47 9.22 -9.29
N GLY A 25 -7.07 8.48 -8.37
CA GLY A 25 -7.65 9.05 -7.15
C GLY A 25 -6.62 9.81 -6.30
N TYR A 26 -5.34 9.42 -6.40
CA TYR A 26 -4.23 10.10 -5.74
C TYR A 26 -3.61 11.20 -6.62
N THR A 27 -3.42 10.92 -7.91
CA THR A 27 -2.67 11.82 -8.80
C THR A 27 -3.46 13.05 -9.26
N ARG A 28 -4.77 13.08 -9.05
CA ARG A 28 -5.61 14.27 -9.30
C ARG A 28 -5.26 15.47 -8.42
N ASP A 29 -4.69 15.22 -7.23
CA ASP A 29 -4.26 16.25 -6.28
C ASP A 29 -2.95 15.78 -5.63
N VAL A 30 -1.85 16.11 -6.29
CA VAL A 30 -0.50 15.67 -5.88
C VAL A 30 -0.09 16.27 -4.53
N ASP A 31 -0.51 17.51 -4.25
CA ASP A 31 -0.23 18.14 -2.96
C ASP A 31 -0.95 17.40 -1.82
N ARG A 32 -2.18 16.95 -2.07
CA ARG A 32 -2.92 16.12 -1.13
C ARG A 32 -2.28 14.75 -0.94
N LEU A 33 -1.77 14.14 -2.01
CA LEU A 33 -1.00 12.89 -1.93
C LEU A 33 0.23 13.07 -1.03
N CYS A 34 1.02 14.10 -1.26
CA CYS A 34 2.22 14.38 -0.46
C CYS A 34 1.88 14.66 1.02
N ARG A 35 0.80 15.42 1.29
CA ARG A 35 0.32 15.59 2.67
C ARG A 35 -0.12 14.27 3.30
N GLY A 36 -0.77 13.39 2.55
CA GLY A 36 -1.16 12.05 3.00
C GLY A 36 0.05 11.18 3.34
N LEU A 37 1.10 11.23 2.52
CA LEU A 37 2.36 10.56 2.79
C LEU A 37 3.02 11.10 4.06
N ALA A 38 3.15 12.42 4.18
CA ALA A 38 3.75 13.08 5.36
C ALA A 38 2.97 12.82 6.66
N ASN A 39 1.66 12.60 6.58
CA ASN A 39 0.81 12.25 7.73
C ASN A 39 0.72 10.74 7.99
N SER A 40 1.36 9.92 7.18
CA SER A 40 1.47 8.48 7.44
C SER A 40 2.38 8.21 8.63
N HIS A 41 2.13 7.11 9.35
CA HIS A 41 3.02 6.76 10.46
C HIS A 41 4.43 6.40 9.95
N LEU A 42 4.50 5.69 8.83
CA LEU A 42 5.75 5.34 8.17
C LEU A 42 5.55 5.28 6.66
N VAL A 43 6.52 5.81 5.92
CA VAL A 43 6.67 5.57 4.48
C VAL A 43 8.05 4.95 4.26
N VAL A 44 8.07 3.76 3.70
CA VAL A 44 9.30 3.09 3.28
C VAL A 44 9.40 3.09 1.77
N THR A 45 10.55 3.49 1.24
CA THR A 45 10.85 3.52 -0.19
C THR A 45 11.87 2.45 -0.55
N ALA A 46 11.78 1.98 -1.78
CA ALA A 46 12.79 1.14 -2.42
C ALA A 46 13.39 1.91 -3.60
N ARG A 47 14.70 2.12 -3.58
CA ARG A 47 15.42 2.83 -4.64
C ARG A 47 16.49 1.93 -5.26
N ASN A 48 16.84 2.16 -6.52
CA ASN A 48 17.99 1.52 -7.13
C ASN A 48 19.30 2.20 -6.70
N ASP A 49 20.43 1.68 -7.15
CA ASP A 49 21.75 2.20 -6.78
C ASP A 49 22.03 3.60 -7.38
N ALA A 50 21.26 4.01 -8.39
CA ALA A 50 21.28 5.36 -8.95
C ALA A 50 20.32 6.33 -8.24
N GLY A 51 19.62 5.88 -7.19
CA GLY A 51 18.67 6.68 -6.41
C GLY A 51 17.24 6.76 -6.97
N ALA A 52 16.96 6.15 -8.13
CA ALA A 52 15.62 6.19 -8.71
C ALA A 52 14.64 5.35 -7.87
N LEU A 53 13.44 5.88 -7.66
CA LEU A 53 12.37 5.25 -6.91
C LEU A 53 11.78 4.07 -7.70
N LEU A 54 11.79 2.89 -7.09
CA LEU A 54 11.22 1.65 -7.65
C LEU A 54 9.82 1.35 -7.09
N GLY A 55 9.56 1.82 -5.89
CA GLY A 55 8.30 1.62 -5.20
C GLY A 55 8.32 2.16 -3.77
N LEU A 56 7.16 2.21 -3.16
CA LEU A 56 7.00 2.57 -1.75
C LEU A 56 5.88 1.76 -1.10
N ALA A 57 5.92 1.73 0.24
CA ALA A 57 4.77 1.31 1.05
C ALA A 57 4.56 2.31 2.18
N ARG A 58 3.29 2.58 2.54
CA ARG A 58 2.95 3.48 3.64
C ARG A 58 1.96 2.85 4.61
N THR A 59 2.05 3.28 5.87
CA THR A 59 1.27 2.71 6.96
C THR A 59 0.54 3.79 7.75
N ILE A 60 -0.59 3.37 8.34
CA ILE A 60 -1.29 4.07 9.41
C ILE A 60 -1.18 3.19 10.64
N SER A 61 -0.69 3.72 11.75
CA SER A 61 -0.39 2.93 12.96
C SER A 61 -0.41 3.80 14.20
N ASP A 62 -0.74 3.19 15.35
CA ASP A 62 -0.49 3.75 16.68
C ASP A 62 0.90 3.36 17.22
N ASP A 63 1.66 2.56 16.47
CA ASP A 63 2.96 1.97 16.83
C ASP A 63 2.95 1.11 18.09
N GLU A 64 1.79 0.66 18.53
CA GLU A 64 1.60 -0.16 19.73
C GLU A 64 0.80 -1.43 19.41
N HIS A 65 -0.41 -1.29 18.89
CA HIS A 65 -1.33 -2.39 18.73
C HIS A 65 -1.67 -2.73 17.29
N ILE A 66 -1.70 -1.72 16.42
CA ILE A 66 -2.17 -1.87 15.04
C ILE A 66 -1.26 -1.16 14.03
N CYS A 67 -0.96 -1.87 12.97
CA CYS A 67 -0.46 -1.31 11.72
C CYS A 67 -1.41 -1.67 10.58
N TYR A 68 -1.88 -0.66 9.87
CA TYR A 68 -2.62 -0.82 8.64
C TYR A 68 -1.74 -0.38 7.46
N VAL A 69 -1.45 -1.30 6.56
CA VAL A 69 -0.71 -1.00 5.32
C VAL A 69 -1.70 -0.41 4.33
N GLN A 70 -1.59 0.89 4.06
CA GLN A 70 -2.53 1.61 3.20
C GLN A 70 -2.17 1.44 1.73
N ASP A 71 -0.93 1.64 1.37
CA ASP A 71 -0.46 1.52 -0.01
C ASP A 71 0.80 0.65 -0.07
N VAL A 72 0.88 -0.18 -1.09
CA VAL A 72 2.10 -0.82 -1.60
C VAL A 72 2.12 -0.58 -3.09
N VAL A 73 3.00 0.30 -3.54
CA VAL A 73 3.09 0.73 -4.93
C VAL A 73 4.46 0.35 -5.48
N VAL A 74 4.48 -0.37 -6.57
CA VAL A 74 5.72 -0.73 -7.28
C VAL A 74 5.56 -0.36 -8.73
N ASP A 75 6.51 0.39 -9.27
CA ASP A 75 6.54 0.71 -10.70
C ASP A 75 6.46 -0.60 -11.52
N PRO A 76 5.50 -0.71 -12.45
CA PRO A 76 5.34 -1.89 -13.29
C PRO A 76 6.61 -2.33 -14.02
N ALA A 77 7.49 -1.39 -14.38
CA ALA A 77 8.78 -1.68 -14.98
C ALA A 77 9.70 -2.51 -14.07
N HIS A 78 9.44 -2.52 -12.76
CA HIS A 78 10.21 -3.21 -11.74
C HIS A 78 9.43 -4.34 -11.06
N HIS A 79 8.29 -4.75 -11.62
CA HIS A 79 7.55 -5.91 -11.14
C HIS A 79 8.39 -7.19 -11.24
N ARG A 80 8.13 -8.17 -10.37
CA ARG A 80 8.80 -9.47 -10.30
C ARG A 80 10.29 -9.42 -9.96
N GLN A 81 10.81 -8.26 -9.56
CA GLN A 81 12.19 -8.07 -9.10
C GLN A 81 12.32 -8.09 -7.57
N GLY A 82 11.27 -8.49 -6.86
CA GLY A 82 11.26 -8.59 -5.40
C GLY A 82 11.01 -7.27 -4.64
N VAL A 83 10.78 -6.16 -5.34
CA VAL A 83 10.58 -4.83 -4.72
C VAL A 83 9.41 -4.85 -3.74
N GLY A 84 8.23 -5.29 -4.19
CA GLY A 84 7.04 -5.35 -3.32
C GLY A 84 7.23 -6.27 -2.11
N ARG A 85 7.90 -7.41 -2.31
CA ARG A 85 8.24 -8.33 -1.21
C ARG A 85 9.13 -7.65 -0.18
N ALA A 86 10.20 -6.99 -0.62
CA ALA A 86 11.14 -6.30 0.26
C ALA A 86 10.46 -5.19 1.07
N LEU A 87 9.55 -4.42 0.44
CA LEU A 87 8.75 -3.38 1.11
C LEU A 87 7.87 -3.99 2.21
N VAL A 88 7.08 -4.99 1.90
CA VAL A 88 6.16 -5.61 2.88
C VAL A 88 6.93 -6.33 3.99
N GLU A 89 8.01 -7.05 3.68
CA GLU A 89 8.85 -7.70 4.68
C GLU A 89 9.55 -6.68 5.61
N HIS A 90 9.93 -5.50 5.09
CA HIS A 90 10.43 -4.41 5.94
C HIS A 90 9.36 -3.99 6.96
N LEU A 91 8.14 -3.74 6.49
CA LEU A 91 7.02 -3.38 7.38
C LEU A 91 6.69 -4.50 8.38
N MET A 92 6.68 -5.76 7.96
CA MET A 92 6.42 -6.89 8.85
C MET A 92 7.44 -6.97 9.98
N ARG A 93 8.72 -6.68 9.71
CA ARG A 93 9.76 -6.61 10.75
C ARG A 93 9.57 -5.39 11.65
N ARG A 94 9.31 -4.21 11.06
CA ARG A 94 9.15 -2.94 11.79
C ARG A 94 7.98 -3.00 12.78
N TYR A 95 6.90 -3.66 12.40
CA TYR A 95 5.67 -3.75 13.21
C TYR A 95 5.45 -5.14 13.81
N SER A 96 6.50 -5.91 14.04
CA SER A 96 6.40 -7.26 14.61
C SER A 96 5.78 -7.30 16.00
N HIS A 97 5.78 -6.19 16.72
CA HIS A 97 5.16 -6.02 18.04
C HIS A 97 3.66 -5.73 17.98
N CYS A 98 3.13 -5.28 16.83
CA CYS A 98 1.72 -4.98 16.71
C CYS A 98 0.88 -6.26 16.63
N ARG A 99 -0.17 -6.33 17.44
CA ARG A 99 -1.12 -7.45 17.43
C ARG A 99 -1.89 -7.54 16.10
N PHE A 100 -2.23 -6.38 15.54
CA PHE A 100 -2.96 -6.27 14.28
C PHE A 100 -2.04 -5.71 13.20
N PHE A 101 -1.73 -6.52 12.21
CA PHE A 101 -1.04 -6.09 11.00
C PHE A 101 -1.95 -6.41 9.81
N LEU A 102 -2.58 -5.38 9.27
CA LEU A 102 -3.72 -5.50 8.36
C LEU A 102 -3.48 -4.73 7.07
N LEU A 103 -4.14 -5.18 6.02
CA LEU A 103 -4.27 -4.46 4.75
C LEU A 103 -5.58 -4.85 4.06
N SER A 104 -5.98 -4.04 3.10
CA SER A 104 -7.04 -4.39 2.15
C SER A 104 -6.47 -4.33 0.73
N THR A 105 -6.96 -5.19 -0.14
CA THR A 105 -6.58 -5.24 -1.56
C THR A 105 -7.79 -5.53 -2.42
N ASP A 106 -7.62 -5.50 -3.73
CA ASP A 106 -8.69 -5.76 -4.68
C ASP A 106 -9.29 -7.17 -4.49
N HIS A 107 -10.57 -7.28 -4.75
CA HIS A 107 -11.28 -8.55 -4.67
C HIS A 107 -10.77 -9.52 -5.74
N ALA A 108 -10.71 -10.82 -5.41
CA ALA A 108 -10.21 -11.88 -6.29
C ALA A 108 -11.04 -12.13 -7.55
N ALA A 109 -12.16 -11.41 -7.73
CA ALA A 109 -12.96 -11.46 -8.97
C ALA A 109 -12.18 -10.92 -10.18
N SER A 110 -11.25 -9.97 -9.98
CA SER A 110 -10.41 -9.43 -11.05
C SER A 110 -9.10 -10.23 -11.19
N PRO A 111 -8.46 -10.24 -12.39
CA PRO A 111 -7.15 -10.84 -12.56
C PRO A 111 -6.08 -10.18 -11.66
N GLU A 112 -6.14 -8.87 -11.48
CA GLU A 112 -5.24 -8.11 -10.61
C GLU A 112 -5.44 -8.51 -9.15
N GLY A 113 -6.68 -8.54 -8.68
CA GLY A 113 -6.99 -8.99 -7.32
C GLY A 113 -6.48 -10.41 -7.06
N ARG A 114 -6.60 -11.34 -8.01
CA ARG A 114 -6.04 -12.68 -7.86
C ARG A 114 -4.51 -12.69 -7.72
N ARG A 115 -3.81 -11.83 -8.49
CA ARG A 115 -2.35 -11.69 -8.36
C ARG A 115 -1.96 -11.13 -7.00
N ASN A 116 -2.68 -10.11 -6.52
CA ASN A 116 -2.47 -9.51 -5.21
C ASN A 116 -2.72 -10.51 -4.08
N HIS A 117 -3.80 -11.28 -4.16
CA HIS A 117 -4.07 -12.34 -3.17
C HIS A 117 -2.95 -13.39 -3.13
N ALA A 118 -2.50 -13.86 -4.30
CA ALA A 118 -1.39 -14.83 -4.38
C ALA A 118 -0.09 -14.25 -3.78
N PHE A 119 0.18 -12.97 -4.05
CA PHE A 119 1.33 -12.25 -3.51
C PHE A 119 1.29 -12.20 -1.97
N TYR A 120 0.20 -11.71 -1.37
CA TYR A 120 0.09 -11.61 0.08
C TYR A 120 0.08 -12.97 0.76
N ARG A 121 -0.58 -13.97 0.18
CA ARG A 121 -0.52 -15.35 0.69
C ARG A 121 0.90 -15.91 0.68
N SER A 122 1.71 -15.59 -0.33
CA SER A 122 3.12 -16.01 -0.39
C SER A 122 3.99 -15.39 0.73
N LEU A 123 3.50 -14.34 1.39
CA LEU A 123 4.11 -13.69 2.54
C LEU A 123 3.51 -14.14 3.89
N GLY A 124 2.55 -15.06 3.87
CA GLY A 124 1.93 -15.61 5.07
C GLY A 124 0.65 -14.90 5.53
N PHE A 125 0.12 -13.95 4.74
CA PHE A 125 -1.15 -13.33 5.06
C PHE A 125 -2.32 -14.29 4.85
N LEU A 126 -3.26 -14.23 5.75
CA LEU A 126 -4.58 -14.85 5.66
C LEU A 126 -5.63 -13.80 5.33
N SER A 127 -6.73 -14.19 4.69
CA SER A 127 -7.87 -13.29 4.50
C SER A 127 -8.53 -12.95 5.84
N TYR A 128 -9.31 -11.87 5.87
CA TYR A 128 -10.07 -11.52 7.07
C TYR A 128 -11.03 -12.63 7.49
N GLU A 129 -11.66 -13.31 6.53
CA GLU A 129 -12.56 -14.44 6.78
C GLU A 129 -11.83 -15.61 7.47
N GLU A 130 -10.63 -15.98 6.98
CA GLU A 130 -9.81 -17.04 7.61
C GLU A 130 -9.33 -16.66 9.02
N LYS A 131 -9.31 -15.37 9.32
CA LYS A 131 -9.02 -14.80 10.66
C LYS A 131 -10.27 -14.56 11.50
N GLU A 132 -11.43 -15.03 11.05
CA GLU A 132 -12.74 -14.79 11.69
C GLU A 132 -13.06 -13.29 11.84
N MET A 133 -12.62 -12.47 10.86
CA MET A 133 -12.85 -11.03 10.79
C MET A 133 -13.64 -10.70 9.53
N ALA A 134 -14.33 -9.55 9.55
CA ALA A 134 -14.96 -8.95 8.38
C ALA A 134 -14.59 -7.47 8.29
N GLY A 135 -14.44 -6.97 7.07
CA GLY A 135 -14.20 -5.55 6.82
C GLY A 135 -15.49 -4.84 6.38
N PHE A 136 -15.68 -3.61 6.87
CA PHE A 136 -16.77 -2.74 6.42
C PHE A 136 -16.21 -1.41 5.95
N GLY A 137 -16.75 -0.88 4.86
CA GLY A 137 -16.35 0.41 4.32
C GLY A 137 -17.56 1.22 3.82
N LEU A 138 -17.53 2.52 4.03
CA LEU A 138 -18.51 3.41 3.40
C LEU A 138 -18.15 3.55 1.90
N PRO A 139 -19.14 3.52 0.99
CA PRO A 139 -18.90 3.54 -0.46
C PRO A 139 -18.62 4.96 -0.99
N ARG A 140 -17.78 5.73 -0.29
CA ARG A 140 -17.46 7.12 -0.68
C ARG A 140 -16.65 7.22 -1.96
N ASN A 141 -15.84 6.20 -2.21
CA ASN A 141 -15.03 6.05 -3.43
C ASN A 141 -15.74 5.22 -4.52
N ARG A 142 -16.98 4.80 -4.28
CA ARG A 142 -17.78 3.99 -5.19
C ARG A 142 -19.17 4.60 -5.34
N PRO A 143 -19.31 5.70 -6.13
CA PRO A 143 -20.59 6.39 -6.30
C PRO A 143 -21.68 5.51 -6.91
N ASP A 144 -21.30 4.50 -7.70
CA ASP A 144 -22.18 3.48 -8.28
C ASP A 144 -22.90 2.63 -7.19
N LEU A 145 -22.31 2.47 -6.01
CA LEU A 145 -22.90 1.73 -4.90
C LEU A 145 -23.71 2.60 -3.93
N ARG A 146 -23.60 3.94 -4.01
CA ARG A 146 -24.33 4.86 -3.13
C ARG A 146 -25.84 4.76 -3.28
N ALA A 147 -26.33 4.46 -4.49
CA ALA A 147 -27.76 4.33 -4.78
C ALA A 147 -28.40 3.09 -4.11
N ALA A 148 -27.60 2.13 -3.62
CA ALA A 148 -28.05 0.92 -2.95
C ALA A 148 -28.07 1.06 -1.40
N MET A 149 -27.73 2.24 -0.86
CA MET A 149 -27.77 2.50 0.58
C MET A 149 -29.21 2.86 0.99
N PRO A 150 -29.69 2.29 2.12
CA PRO A 150 -31.00 2.67 2.68
C PRO A 150 -31.05 4.12 3.19
#